data_88328e6823c6a42d0472cde7fb360434
#
_entry.id   88328e6823c6a42d0472cde7fb360434
#
_cell.length_a   1.000
_cell.length_b   1.000
_cell.length_c   1.000
_cell.angle_alpha   90.00
_cell.angle_beta   90.00
_cell.angle_gamma   90.00
#
_symmetry.space_group_name_H-M   'P 1'
#
loop_
_entity.id
_entity.type
_entity.pdbx_description
1 polymer ?
#
loop_
_entity_poly.entity_id
_entity_poly.type
_entity_poly.pdbx_seq_one_letter_code
_entity_poly.pdbx_strand_id
1 'polypeptide(L)'
;ELARWLDVIDGFNYKSAKQVIDMKEPALQFDAFVDSKEKRNSGTSEKFIKILSEQPVRKIILRKDVRKVLSRERRVRRKTMDFYGKNIQIFGNISFIDISESKLPKSSVIHYYLSPGINYSLTLSKRESGLFHVTFASNPWAKNKNKTNLGNLFVKYGGGGHRDIGATDIKSLKSAKGIIMKVIDKFR
;
A
#
# COMPACT_ATOMS: atom_id res chain seq x y z
N GLU A 1 4.20 11.93 -21.79
CA GLU A 1 3.30 10.91 -21.20
C GLU A 1 3.85 10.43 -19.84
N LEU A 2 5.13 10.06 -19.73
CA LEU A 2 5.73 9.55 -18.50
C LEU A 2 5.70 10.58 -17.36
N ALA A 3 6.09 11.84 -17.60
CA ALA A 3 6.08 12.89 -16.57
C ALA A 3 4.71 13.05 -15.90
N ARG A 4 3.62 13.04 -16.69
CA ARG A 4 2.26 13.09 -16.15
C ARG A 4 1.94 11.90 -15.23
N TRP A 5 2.48 10.71 -15.54
CA TRP A 5 2.26 9.54 -14.70
C TRP A 5 3.11 9.57 -13.42
N LEU A 6 4.29 10.19 -13.46
CA LEU A 6 5.09 10.41 -12.25
C LEU A 6 4.32 11.28 -11.25
N ASP A 7 3.69 12.38 -11.70
CA ASP A 7 2.83 13.21 -10.83
C ASP A 7 1.66 12.41 -10.21
N VAL A 8 1.10 11.46 -10.95
CA VAL A 8 0.02 10.59 -10.44
C VAL A 8 0.55 9.59 -9.43
N ILE A 9 1.71 8.98 -9.68
CA ILE A 9 2.31 7.94 -8.84
C ILE A 9 2.85 8.55 -7.55
N ASP A 10 3.71 9.56 -7.66
CA ASP A 10 4.37 10.20 -6.52
C ASP A 10 3.38 10.98 -5.64
N GLY A 11 2.42 11.67 -6.26
CA GLY A 11 1.36 12.39 -5.56
C GLY A 11 0.20 11.52 -5.09
N PHE A 12 0.22 10.22 -5.38
CA PHE A 12 -0.90 9.29 -5.13
C PHE A 12 -2.23 9.80 -5.71
N ASN A 13 -2.19 10.50 -6.86
CA ASN A 13 -3.34 11.15 -7.51
C ASN A 13 -4.13 10.21 -8.43
N TYR A 14 -4.31 8.96 -8.01
CA TYR A 14 -5.12 7.97 -8.75
C TYR A 14 -6.62 8.30 -8.68
N LYS A 15 -7.35 8.01 -9.75
CA LYS A 15 -8.80 8.23 -9.83
C LYS A 15 -9.60 7.35 -8.87
N SER A 16 -9.09 6.16 -8.55
CA SER A 16 -9.75 5.19 -7.66
C SER A 16 -8.80 4.07 -7.24
N ALA A 17 -9.15 3.36 -6.16
CA ALA A 17 -8.48 2.12 -5.76
C ALA A 17 -8.47 1.08 -6.91
N LYS A 18 -9.54 1.04 -7.70
CA LYS A 18 -9.64 0.14 -8.85
C LYS A 18 -8.56 0.41 -9.90
N GLN A 19 -8.24 1.66 -10.18
CA GLN A 19 -7.17 2.01 -11.13
C GLN A 19 -5.83 1.44 -10.68
N VAL A 20 -5.50 1.55 -9.39
CA VAL A 20 -4.26 1.02 -8.82
C VAL A 20 -4.24 -0.51 -8.86
N ILE A 21 -5.37 -1.16 -8.54
CA ILE A 21 -5.47 -2.62 -8.52
C ILE A 21 -5.40 -3.21 -9.92
N ASP A 22 -6.10 -2.64 -10.89
CA ASP A 22 -6.16 -3.16 -12.26
C ASP A 22 -4.82 -3.02 -13.00
N MET A 23 -4.02 -2.01 -12.68
CA MET A 23 -2.72 -1.74 -13.33
C MET A 23 -2.78 -1.85 -14.87
N LYS A 24 -3.79 -1.23 -15.48
CA LYS A 24 -3.96 -1.30 -16.94
C LYS A 24 -2.99 -0.41 -17.68
N GLU A 25 -2.64 0.72 -17.09
CA GLU A 25 -1.77 1.71 -17.71
C GLU A 25 -0.31 1.23 -17.74
N PRO A 26 0.40 1.42 -18.87
CA PRO A 26 1.79 1.00 -19.02
C PRO A 26 2.73 1.57 -17.94
N ALA A 27 2.51 2.81 -17.52
CA ALA A 27 3.31 3.45 -16.49
C ALA A 27 3.16 2.76 -15.12
N LEU A 28 1.94 2.35 -14.73
CA LEU A 28 1.71 1.60 -13.49
C LEU A 28 2.33 0.20 -13.53
N GLN A 29 2.34 -0.43 -14.71
CA GLN A 29 3.02 -1.70 -14.87
C GLN A 29 4.54 -1.55 -14.77
N PHE A 30 5.09 -0.47 -15.34
CA PHE A 30 6.51 -0.18 -15.25
C PHE A 30 6.93 0.16 -13.82
N ASP A 31 6.17 0.96 -13.11
CA ASP A 31 6.37 1.27 -11.70
C ASP A 31 6.42 0.00 -10.84
N ALA A 32 5.44 -0.88 -10.97
CA ALA A 32 5.44 -2.17 -10.27
C ALA A 32 6.63 -3.08 -10.65
N PHE A 33 7.13 -2.98 -11.88
CA PHE A 33 8.33 -3.69 -12.29
C PHE A 33 9.58 -3.11 -11.61
N VAL A 34 9.74 -1.79 -11.57
CA VAL A 34 10.85 -1.10 -10.90
C VAL A 34 10.86 -1.45 -9.43
N ASP A 35 9.76 -1.26 -8.72
CA ASP A 35 9.59 -1.61 -7.32
C ASP A 35 10.00 -3.06 -6.99
N SER A 36 9.57 -3.99 -7.84
CA SER A 36 9.92 -5.40 -7.67
C SER A 36 11.40 -5.69 -7.87
N LYS A 37 12.11 -4.89 -8.68
CA LYS A 37 13.55 -5.02 -8.92
C LYS A 37 14.38 -4.34 -7.86
N GLU A 38 14.01 -3.14 -7.43
CA GLU A 38 14.71 -2.40 -6.38
C GLU A 38 14.70 -3.14 -5.05
N LYS A 39 13.60 -3.77 -4.70
CA LYS A 39 13.49 -4.64 -3.51
C LYS A 39 14.47 -5.82 -3.52
N ARG A 40 15.04 -6.17 -4.68
CA ARG A 40 15.93 -7.34 -4.84
C ARG A 40 17.37 -6.98 -5.11
N ASN A 41 17.66 -5.81 -5.68
CA ASN A 41 19.02 -5.37 -6.04
C ASN A 41 19.09 -3.84 -6.01
N SER A 42 19.80 -3.27 -5.05
CA SER A 42 20.26 -1.89 -5.11
C SER A 42 21.24 -1.72 -6.27
N GLY A 43 20.98 -0.82 -7.20
CA GLY A 43 21.86 -0.53 -8.35
C GLY A 43 21.21 -0.71 -9.72
N THR A 44 19.90 -0.90 -9.77
CA THR A 44 19.14 -1.04 -11.02
C THR A 44 18.65 0.28 -11.62
N SER A 45 18.72 1.40 -10.87
CA SER A 45 18.19 2.70 -11.29
C SER A 45 18.82 3.20 -12.59
N GLU A 46 20.15 3.14 -12.73
CA GLU A 46 20.87 3.56 -13.94
C GLU A 46 20.44 2.76 -15.18
N LYS A 47 20.24 1.43 -15.00
CA LYS A 47 19.77 0.57 -16.10
C LYS A 47 18.35 0.94 -16.53
N PHE A 48 17.48 1.35 -15.60
CA PHE A 48 16.12 1.79 -15.93
C PHE A 48 16.09 3.13 -16.61
N ILE A 49 16.92 4.09 -16.18
CA ILE A 49 17.08 5.38 -16.84
C ILE A 49 17.51 5.15 -18.30
N LYS A 50 18.52 4.31 -18.53
CA LYS A 50 18.98 3.98 -19.88
C LYS A 50 17.88 3.35 -20.74
N ILE A 51 17.15 2.36 -20.21
CA ILE A 51 16.05 1.73 -20.95
C ILE A 51 14.95 2.75 -21.30
N LEU A 52 14.61 3.66 -20.38
CA LEU A 52 13.60 4.70 -20.59
C LEU A 52 14.04 5.76 -21.63
N SER A 53 15.34 6.04 -21.72
CA SER A 53 15.87 6.97 -22.75
C SER A 53 15.86 6.36 -24.16
N GLU A 54 15.92 5.03 -24.26
CA GLU A 54 15.99 4.32 -25.54
C GLU A 54 14.62 3.88 -26.09
N GLN A 55 13.64 3.63 -25.20
CA GLN A 55 12.36 3.03 -25.58
C GLN A 55 11.16 3.60 -24.81
N PRO A 56 10.00 3.79 -25.47
CA PRO A 56 8.78 4.18 -24.77
C PRO A 56 8.31 3.05 -23.82
N VAL A 57 7.73 3.45 -22.68
CA VAL A 57 7.26 2.54 -21.62
C VAL A 57 6.37 1.42 -22.16
N ARG A 58 5.52 1.72 -23.15
CA ARG A 58 4.64 0.73 -23.81
C ARG A 58 5.40 -0.44 -24.44
N LYS A 59 6.60 -0.18 -24.99
CA LYS A 59 7.46 -1.25 -25.53
C LYS A 59 8.18 -2.01 -24.42
N ILE A 60 8.62 -1.30 -23.39
CA ILE A 60 9.34 -1.88 -22.26
C ILE A 60 8.49 -2.94 -21.54
N ILE A 61 7.21 -2.66 -21.27
CA ILE A 61 6.33 -3.60 -20.57
C ILE A 61 6.01 -4.87 -21.37
N LEU A 62 6.25 -4.89 -22.68
CA LEU A 62 6.07 -6.06 -23.53
C LEU A 62 7.28 -6.99 -23.53
N ARG A 63 8.42 -6.57 -23.02
CA ARG A 63 9.63 -7.40 -22.94
C ARG A 63 9.39 -8.66 -22.12
N LYS A 64 9.97 -9.76 -22.51
CA LYS A 64 9.80 -11.08 -21.86
C LYS A 64 10.21 -11.07 -20.38
N ASP A 65 11.32 -10.40 -20.06
CA ASP A 65 11.84 -10.26 -18.71
C ASP A 65 10.90 -9.43 -17.82
N VAL A 66 10.35 -8.33 -18.33
CA VAL A 66 9.38 -7.47 -17.64
C VAL A 66 8.06 -8.22 -17.40
N ARG A 67 7.52 -8.85 -18.45
CA ARG A 67 6.26 -9.63 -18.36
C ARG A 67 6.34 -10.77 -17.34
N LYS A 68 7.51 -11.44 -17.22
CA LYS A 68 7.73 -12.48 -16.20
C LYS A 68 7.59 -11.91 -14.78
N VAL A 69 8.18 -10.74 -14.52
CA VAL A 69 8.06 -10.05 -13.23
C VAL A 69 6.63 -9.62 -12.97
N LEU A 70 5.98 -8.95 -13.93
CA LEU A 70 4.59 -8.50 -13.81
C LEU A 70 3.60 -9.65 -13.58
N SER A 71 3.81 -10.81 -14.20
CA SER A 71 2.99 -12.01 -13.97
C SER A 71 3.11 -12.49 -12.52
N ARG A 72 4.32 -12.42 -11.93
CA ARG A 72 4.54 -12.75 -10.53
C ARG A 72 3.86 -11.74 -9.59
N GLU A 73 4.02 -10.45 -9.85
CA GLU A 73 3.40 -9.38 -9.05
C GLU A 73 1.86 -9.49 -9.08
N ARG A 74 1.27 -9.75 -10.25
CA ARG A 74 -0.18 -10.01 -10.37
C ARG A 74 -0.63 -11.22 -9.57
N ARG A 75 0.19 -12.29 -9.51
CA ARG A 75 -0.12 -13.49 -8.71
C ARG A 75 -0.07 -13.18 -7.20
N VAL A 76 0.96 -12.46 -6.75
CA VAL A 76 1.09 -12.02 -5.34
C VAL A 76 -0.10 -11.14 -4.97
N ARG A 77 -0.42 -10.15 -5.80
CA ARG A 77 -1.57 -9.26 -5.61
C ARG A 77 -2.89 -10.03 -5.50
N ARG A 78 -3.14 -10.99 -6.40
CA ARG A 78 -4.35 -11.82 -6.34
C ARG A 78 -4.42 -12.58 -5.01
N LYS A 79 -3.35 -13.26 -4.59
CA LYS A 79 -3.29 -13.96 -3.30
C LYS A 79 -3.55 -13.02 -2.14
N THR A 80 -2.99 -11.81 -2.19
CA THR A 80 -3.21 -10.80 -1.14
C THR A 80 -4.69 -10.36 -1.12
N MET A 81 -5.28 -10.10 -2.27
CA MET A 81 -6.70 -9.74 -2.37
C MET A 81 -7.61 -10.84 -1.85
N ASP A 82 -7.36 -12.10 -2.21
CA ASP A 82 -8.13 -13.25 -1.73
C ASP A 82 -8.05 -13.39 -0.20
N PHE A 83 -6.84 -13.19 0.36
CA PHE A 83 -6.63 -13.21 1.80
C PHE A 83 -7.36 -12.07 2.49
N TYR A 84 -7.23 -10.85 1.98
CA TYR A 84 -7.93 -9.67 2.52
C TYR A 84 -9.44 -9.85 2.47
N GLY A 85 -10.00 -10.31 1.35
CA GLY A 85 -11.43 -10.54 1.19
C GLY A 85 -12.03 -11.50 2.21
N LYS A 86 -11.21 -12.46 2.71
CA LYS A 86 -11.64 -13.44 3.71
C LYS A 86 -11.42 -12.98 5.16
N ASN A 87 -10.50 -12.05 5.41
CA ASN A 87 -10.03 -11.73 6.76
C ASN A 87 -10.23 -10.27 7.18
N ILE A 88 -10.67 -9.40 6.27
CA ILE A 88 -11.02 -8.01 6.62
C ILE A 88 -12.19 -8.00 7.61
N GLN A 89 -12.06 -7.17 8.64
CA GLN A 89 -13.11 -6.85 9.62
C GLN A 89 -13.47 -5.37 9.49
N ILE A 90 -14.77 -5.06 9.56
CA ILE A 90 -15.26 -3.67 9.44
C ILE A 90 -15.76 -3.20 10.82
N PHE A 91 -15.25 -2.07 11.27
CA PHE A 91 -15.62 -1.38 12.50
C PHE A 91 -16.08 0.04 12.15
N GLY A 92 -17.38 0.21 11.91
CA GLY A 92 -17.93 1.49 11.42
C GLY A 92 -17.25 1.94 10.11
N ASN A 93 -16.47 3.01 10.17
CA ASN A 93 -15.76 3.58 9.02
C ASN A 93 -14.34 3.04 8.81
N ILE A 94 -13.95 2.01 9.57
CA ILE A 94 -12.59 1.44 9.54
C ILE A 94 -12.64 0.03 9.00
N SER A 95 -11.76 -0.27 8.04
CA SER A 95 -11.44 -1.63 7.62
C SER A 95 -10.15 -2.07 8.30
N PHE A 96 -10.19 -3.14 9.07
CA PHE A 96 -9.04 -3.70 9.79
C PHE A 96 -8.64 -5.07 9.21
N ILE A 97 -7.34 -5.33 9.18
CA ILE A 97 -6.77 -6.65 8.90
C ILE A 97 -5.52 -6.92 9.74
N ASP A 98 -5.39 -8.14 10.20
CA ASP A 98 -4.17 -8.67 10.80
C ASP A 98 -3.46 -9.59 9.79
N ILE A 99 -2.28 -9.17 9.34
CA ILE A 99 -1.40 -9.93 8.45
C ILE A 99 -0.06 -10.26 9.12
N SER A 100 0.02 -10.15 10.44
CA SER A 100 1.28 -10.32 11.19
C SER A 100 1.90 -11.71 11.05
N GLU A 101 1.07 -12.74 10.85
CA GLU A 101 1.53 -14.11 10.64
C GLU A 101 1.63 -14.49 9.15
N SER A 102 1.30 -13.55 8.24
CA SER A 102 1.39 -13.77 6.81
C SER A 102 2.65 -13.15 6.22
N LYS A 103 3.14 -13.73 5.10
CA LYS A 103 4.20 -13.14 4.28
C LYS A 103 3.65 -12.25 3.14
N LEU A 104 2.37 -11.89 3.21
CA LEU A 104 1.72 -11.09 2.19
C LEU A 104 2.05 -9.60 2.37
N PRO A 105 2.16 -8.85 1.28
CA PRO A 105 2.40 -7.42 1.37
C PRO A 105 1.20 -6.68 1.96
N LYS A 106 1.46 -5.68 2.80
CA LYS A 106 0.41 -4.77 3.26
C LYS A 106 -0.03 -3.84 2.11
N SER A 107 -1.32 -3.50 2.08
CA SER A 107 -1.86 -2.58 1.08
C SER A 107 -3.13 -1.90 1.56
N SER A 108 -3.06 -0.59 1.83
CA SER A 108 -4.26 0.21 2.12
C SER A 108 -5.23 0.26 0.94
N VAL A 109 -4.71 0.22 -0.27
CA VAL A 109 -5.53 0.26 -1.49
C VAL A 109 -6.47 -0.93 -1.60
N ILE A 110 -6.04 -2.13 -1.14
CA ILE A 110 -6.89 -3.32 -1.15
C ILE A 110 -8.08 -3.14 -0.19
N HIS A 111 -7.89 -2.52 0.97
CA HIS A 111 -9.00 -2.17 1.88
C HIS A 111 -10.03 -1.31 1.17
N TYR A 112 -9.60 -0.24 0.50
CA TYR A 112 -10.49 0.71 -0.18
C TYR A 112 -11.14 0.11 -1.43
N TYR A 113 -10.48 -0.83 -2.09
CA TYR A 113 -11.04 -1.57 -3.22
C TYR A 113 -12.15 -2.53 -2.77
N LEU A 114 -11.91 -3.30 -1.72
CA LEU A 114 -12.87 -4.29 -1.20
C LEU A 114 -14.01 -3.64 -0.41
N SER A 115 -13.78 -2.48 0.19
CA SER A 115 -14.74 -1.76 1.02
C SER A 115 -14.74 -0.27 0.67
N PRO A 116 -15.33 0.14 -0.46
CA PRO A 116 -15.23 1.53 -0.96
C PRO A 116 -15.84 2.58 -0.04
N GLY A 117 -16.77 2.19 0.84
CA GLY A 117 -17.46 3.09 1.76
C GLY A 117 -16.68 3.47 3.01
N ILE A 118 -15.55 2.84 3.30
CA ILE A 118 -14.76 3.11 4.50
C ILE A 118 -13.95 4.41 4.36
N ASN A 119 -13.71 5.05 5.51
CA ASN A 119 -12.86 6.24 5.58
C ASN A 119 -11.41 5.90 5.92
N TYR A 120 -11.17 4.76 6.58
CA TYR A 120 -9.84 4.40 7.08
C TYR A 120 -9.51 2.94 6.86
N SER A 121 -8.22 2.66 6.65
CA SER A 121 -7.63 1.32 6.72
C SER A 121 -6.73 1.20 7.93
N LEU A 122 -6.83 0.10 8.66
CA LEU A 122 -6.01 -0.25 9.81
C LEU A 122 -5.39 -1.62 9.55
N THR A 123 -4.06 -1.70 9.61
CA THR A 123 -3.33 -2.95 9.32
C THR A 123 -2.35 -3.25 10.44
N LEU A 124 -2.41 -4.48 10.94
CA LEU A 124 -1.36 -5.07 11.77
C LEU A 124 -0.50 -5.97 10.90
N SER A 125 0.80 -5.73 10.88
CA SER A 125 1.80 -6.57 10.19
C SER A 125 3.00 -6.82 11.10
N LYS A 126 3.92 -7.69 10.68
CA LYS A 126 5.16 -7.97 11.38
C LYS A 126 6.34 -7.62 10.48
N ARG A 127 7.31 -6.90 11.01
CA ARG A 127 8.56 -6.57 10.33
C ARG A 127 9.52 -7.76 10.37
N GLU A 128 10.50 -7.78 9.48
CA GLU A 128 11.60 -8.77 9.53
C GLU A 128 12.37 -8.72 10.84
N SER A 129 12.45 -7.53 11.47
CA SER A 129 13.02 -7.34 12.82
C SER A 129 12.22 -7.99 13.95
N GLY A 130 11.05 -8.58 13.66
CA GLY A 130 10.14 -9.17 14.64
C GLY A 130 9.18 -8.18 15.29
N LEU A 131 9.32 -6.87 15.06
CA LEU A 131 8.41 -5.85 15.59
C LEU A 131 7.04 -5.92 14.91
N PHE A 132 5.98 -5.72 15.68
CA PHE A 132 4.62 -5.54 15.18
C PHE A 132 4.46 -4.12 14.67
N HIS A 133 4.01 -3.97 13.43
CA HIS A 133 3.84 -2.70 12.75
C HIS A 133 2.35 -2.40 12.57
N VAL A 134 1.88 -1.37 13.25
CA VAL A 134 0.49 -0.88 13.14
C VAL A 134 0.50 0.31 12.19
N THR A 135 -0.30 0.23 11.12
CA THR A 135 -0.48 1.33 10.15
C THR A 135 -1.94 1.73 10.08
N PHE A 136 -2.22 3.02 10.19
CA PHE A 136 -3.55 3.59 10.05
C PHE A 136 -3.52 4.67 8.98
N ALA A 137 -4.36 4.55 7.96
CA ALA A 137 -4.35 5.47 6.81
C ALA A 137 -5.77 5.91 6.43
N SER A 138 -5.90 7.16 5.96
CA SER A 138 -7.15 7.68 5.42
C SER A 138 -7.37 7.23 3.98
N ASN A 139 -8.63 7.02 3.62
CA ASN A 139 -9.04 6.71 2.25
C ASN A 139 -9.04 8.00 1.41
N PRO A 140 -8.14 8.14 0.42
CA PRO A 140 -8.07 9.35 -0.41
C PRO A 140 -9.31 9.55 -1.30
N TRP A 141 -10.10 8.48 -1.52
CA TRP A 141 -11.33 8.50 -2.33
C TRP A 141 -12.61 8.57 -1.49
N ALA A 142 -12.49 8.66 -0.15
CA ALA A 142 -13.66 8.81 0.71
C ALA A 142 -14.39 10.13 0.45
N LYS A 143 -15.72 10.10 0.55
CA LYS A 143 -16.56 11.31 0.45
C LYS A 143 -16.24 12.31 1.56
N ASN A 144 -16.08 11.81 2.78
CA ASN A 144 -15.71 12.62 3.94
C ASN A 144 -14.20 12.63 4.11
N LYS A 145 -13.58 13.77 3.83
CA LYS A 145 -12.13 13.91 3.99
C LYS A 145 -11.71 13.85 5.46
N ASN A 146 -10.61 13.15 5.71
CA ASN A 146 -10.01 13.11 7.04
C ASN A 146 -9.57 14.51 7.50
N LYS A 147 -9.98 14.90 8.71
CA LYS A 147 -9.58 16.18 9.35
C LYS A 147 -8.44 16.01 10.35
N THR A 148 -8.16 14.79 10.79
CA THR A 148 -7.15 14.46 11.80
C THR A 148 -5.80 14.23 11.14
N ASN A 149 -4.74 14.83 11.70
CA ASN A 149 -3.38 14.46 11.33
C ASN A 149 -3.03 13.10 11.95
N LEU A 150 -3.02 12.05 11.11
CA LEU A 150 -2.81 10.67 11.57
C LEU A 150 -1.36 10.43 12.01
N GLY A 151 -0.38 11.10 11.39
CA GLY A 151 1.02 11.05 11.82
C GLY A 151 1.17 11.56 13.26
N ASN A 152 0.62 12.73 13.56
CA ASN A 152 0.63 13.30 14.91
C ASN A 152 -0.13 12.41 15.92
N LEU A 153 -1.21 11.76 15.49
CA LEU A 153 -1.92 10.81 16.34
C LEU A 153 -1.02 9.67 16.81
N PHE A 154 -0.12 9.20 15.95
CA PHE A 154 0.75 8.06 16.25
C PHE A 154 2.02 8.43 17.04
N VAL A 155 2.37 9.72 17.15
CA VAL A 155 3.49 10.20 18.00
C VAL A 155 3.34 9.71 19.43
N LYS A 156 2.12 9.75 20.00
CA LYS A 156 1.86 9.29 21.39
C LYS A 156 2.08 7.77 21.60
N TYR A 157 2.20 7.00 20.50
CA TYR A 157 2.51 5.58 20.52
C TYR A 157 3.97 5.29 20.14
N GLY A 158 4.83 6.32 20.12
CA GLY A 158 6.24 6.20 19.73
C GLY A 158 6.46 6.06 18.23
N GLY A 159 5.46 6.42 17.43
CA GLY A 159 5.50 6.37 15.96
C GLY A 159 5.44 7.76 15.33
N GLY A 160 4.89 7.84 14.13
CA GLY A 160 4.74 9.08 13.38
C GLY A 160 4.10 8.84 12.01
N GLY A 161 4.34 9.76 11.08
CA GLY A 161 3.84 9.67 9.70
C GLY A 161 3.51 11.02 9.11
N HIS A 162 2.60 11.03 8.15
CA HIS A 162 2.08 12.22 7.50
C HIS A 162 0.62 12.47 7.88
N ARG A 163 0.04 13.55 7.35
CA ARG A 163 -1.35 13.90 7.64
C ARG A 163 -2.33 12.74 7.45
N ASP A 164 -2.18 11.97 6.37
CA ASP A 164 -3.11 10.94 5.95
C ASP A 164 -2.68 9.52 6.27
N ILE A 165 -1.55 9.34 6.93
CA ILE A 165 -1.04 8.05 7.37
C ILE A 165 -0.24 8.18 8.66
N GLY A 166 -0.53 7.33 9.64
CA GLY A 166 0.25 7.17 10.86
C GLY A 166 0.64 5.72 11.06
N ALA A 167 1.82 5.49 11.63
CA ALA A 167 2.32 4.15 11.92
C ALA A 167 3.21 4.12 13.15
N THR A 168 3.31 2.95 13.78
CA THR A 168 4.23 2.70 14.90
C THR A 168 4.73 1.26 14.88
N ASP A 169 5.94 1.06 15.41
CA ASP A 169 6.55 -0.25 15.59
C ASP A 169 6.54 -0.64 17.08
N ILE A 170 6.00 -1.80 17.41
CA ILE A 170 5.72 -2.25 18.78
C ILE A 170 6.32 -3.65 19.01
N LYS A 171 7.01 -3.84 20.15
CA LYS A 171 7.62 -5.13 20.49
C LYS A 171 6.60 -6.22 20.82
N SER A 172 5.48 -5.87 21.43
CA SER A 172 4.48 -6.80 21.97
C SER A 172 3.20 -6.81 21.14
N LEU A 173 2.73 -8.01 20.76
CA LEU A 173 1.43 -8.18 20.10
C LEU A 173 0.28 -7.64 20.96
N LYS A 174 0.32 -7.86 22.29
CA LYS A 174 -0.68 -7.36 23.23
C LYS A 174 -0.77 -5.84 23.18
N SER A 175 0.38 -5.15 23.20
CA SER A 175 0.43 -3.69 23.10
C SER A 175 -0.05 -3.19 21.73
N ALA A 176 0.33 -3.86 20.64
CA ALA A 176 -0.14 -3.52 19.30
C ALA A 176 -1.67 -3.64 19.19
N LYS A 177 -2.27 -4.74 19.69
CA LYS A 177 -3.73 -4.92 19.76
C LYS A 177 -4.40 -3.85 20.63
N GLY A 178 -3.78 -3.44 21.74
CA GLY A 178 -4.27 -2.35 22.59
C GLY A 178 -4.32 -0.99 21.84
N ILE A 179 -3.32 -0.69 21.02
CA ILE A 179 -3.33 0.51 20.17
C ILE A 179 -4.44 0.43 19.13
N ILE A 180 -4.58 -0.73 18.47
CA ILE A 180 -5.62 -0.98 17.46
C ILE A 180 -7.01 -0.70 18.05
N MET A 181 -7.31 -1.24 19.23
CA MET A 181 -8.60 -1.02 19.90
C MET A 181 -8.85 0.46 20.19
N LYS A 182 -7.84 1.19 20.71
CA LYS A 182 -7.94 2.63 20.96
C LYS A 182 -8.20 3.45 19.70
N VAL A 183 -7.60 3.03 18.57
CA VAL A 183 -7.81 3.68 17.26
C VAL A 183 -9.25 3.39 16.78
N ILE A 184 -9.70 2.12 16.86
CA ILE A 184 -11.05 1.74 16.47
C ILE A 184 -12.08 2.51 17.29
N ASP A 185 -11.97 2.56 18.62
CA ASP A 185 -12.92 3.25 19.50
C ASP A 185 -13.00 4.75 19.23
N LYS A 186 -11.89 5.36 18.78
CA LYS A 186 -11.86 6.79 18.47
C LYS A 186 -12.48 7.14 17.12
N PHE A 187 -12.44 6.24 16.13
CA PHE A 187 -12.76 6.57 14.72
C PHE A 187 -13.93 5.75 14.12
N ARG A 188 -14.48 4.77 14.85
CA ARG A 188 -15.65 3.99 14.38
C ARG A 188 -16.94 4.81 14.30
#